data_3b8bb09d2bdf4fc9c9f5e59e4f8c1cc8
#
_entry.id   3b8bb09d2bdf4fc9c9f5e59e4f8c1cc8
#
_cell.length_a   1.000
_cell.length_b   1.000
_cell.length_c   1.000
_cell.angle_alpha   90.00
_cell.angle_beta   90.00
_cell.angle_gamma   90.00
#
_symmetry.space_group_name_H-M   'P 1'
#
loop_
_entity.id
_entity.type
_entity.pdbx_description
1 polymer ?
#
loop_
_entity_poly.entity_id
_entity_poly.type
_entity_poly.pdbx_seq_one_letter_code
_entity_poly.pdbx_strand_id
1 'polypeptide(L)'
;MNDQLFTTLLKRYEAVIEDALYKIQSFNENNIIIPEHIDITGEVDKLLQIIAEAEDKVAVMRKYYVKNKADTQVLWHTSHTVL
;
A
#
# COMPACT_ATOMS: atom_id res chain seq x y z
N MET A 1 3.28 20.15 0.35
CA MET A 1 3.92 19.51 1.53
C MET A 1 5.42 19.52 1.31
N ASN A 2 6.21 19.66 2.38
CA ASN A 2 7.64 19.67 2.18
C ASN A 2 8.18 18.26 1.98
N ASP A 3 9.43 18.18 1.51
CA ASP A 3 10.02 16.91 1.14
C ASP A 3 10.17 15.95 2.30
N GLN A 4 10.49 16.45 3.47
CA GLN A 4 10.64 15.58 4.61
C GLN A 4 9.32 14.97 5.04
N LEU A 5 8.27 15.75 5.04
CA LEU A 5 6.94 15.24 5.38
C LEU A 5 6.49 14.22 4.35
N PHE A 6 6.71 14.50 3.07
CA PHE A 6 6.36 13.57 2.00
C PHE A 6 7.08 12.23 2.21
N THR A 7 8.39 12.27 2.43
CA THR A 7 9.18 11.06 2.62
C THR A 7 8.74 10.29 3.86
N THR A 8 8.45 11.00 4.94
CA THR A 8 8.02 10.36 6.17
C THR A 8 6.70 9.63 5.99
N LEU A 9 5.74 10.27 5.31
CA LEU A 9 4.46 9.62 5.05
C LEU A 9 4.61 8.46 4.08
N LEU A 10 5.45 8.59 3.07
CA LEU A 10 5.68 7.51 2.13
C LEU A 10 6.21 6.28 2.85
N LYS A 11 7.19 6.47 3.73
CA LYS A 11 7.73 5.36 4.51
C LYS A 11 6.69 4.73 5.41
N ARG A 12 5.84 5.55 5.99
CA ARG A 12 4.75 5.05 6.82
C ARG A 12 3.84 4.12 6.03
N TYR A 13 3.42 4.56 4.84
CA TYR A 13 2.49 3.75 4.05
C TYR A 13 3.17 2.52 3.47
N GLU A 14 4.44 2.62 3.10
CA GLU A 14 5.18 1.45 2.66
C GLU A 14 5.27 0.40 3.75
N ALA A 15 5.51 0.83 4.98
CA ALA A 15 5.58 -0.10 6.11
C ALA A 15 4.23 -0.76 6.38
N VAL A 16 3.15 0.01 6.26
CA VAL A 16 1.80 -0.53 6.44
C VAL A 16 1.51 -1.61 5.39
N ILE A 17 1.90 -1.36 4.15
CA ILE A 17 1.68 -2.31 3.06
C ILE A 17 2.50 -3.58 3.31
N GLU A 18 3.76 -3.43 3.65
CA GLU A 18 4.63 -4.59 3.88
C GLU A 18 4.15 -5.43 5.04
N ASP A 19 3.71 -4.79 6.11
CA ASP A 19 3.20 -5.49 7.28
C ASP A 19 1.95 -6.31 6.90
N ALA A 20 1.05 -5.71 6.15
CA ALA A 20 -0.17 -6.40 5.75
C ALA A 20 0.12 -7.56 4.79
N LEU A 21 1.05 -7.35 3.86
CA LEU A 21 1.46 -8.43 2.94
C LEU A 21 2.08 -9.60 3.70
N TYR A 22 2.90 -9.30 4.69
CA TYR A 22 3.51 -10.33 5.51
C TYR A 22 2.45 -11.14 6.24
N LYS A 23 1.45 -10.47 6.80
CA LYS A 23 0.38 -11.15 7.53
C LYS A 23 -0.44 -12.03 6.62
N ILE A 24 -0.73 -11.58 5.41
CA ILE A 24 -1.47 -12.39 4.44
C ILE A 24 -0.65 -13.64 4.10
N GLN A 25 0.63 -13.46 3.85
CA GLN A 25 1.50 -14.58 3.50
C GLN A 25 1.57 -15.60 4.64
N SER A 26 1.55 -15.13 5.87
CA SER A 26 1.61 -16.02 7.03
C SER A 26 0.44 -17.00 7.08
N PHE A 27 -0.74 -16.57 6.65
CA PHE A 27 -1.88 -17.48 6.63
C PHE A 27 -1.68 -18.61 5.62
N ASN A 28 -0.90 -18.37 4.57
CA ASN A 28 -0.75 -19.35 3.52
C ASN A 28 0.43 -20.29 3.72
N GLU A 29 1.49 -19.81 4.33
CA GLU A 29 2.76 -20.52 4.24
C GLU A 29 3.32 -21.05 5.54
N ASN A 30 2.89 -20.54 6.65
CA ASN A 30 3.59 -20.83 7.90
C ASN A 30 2.91 -21.82 8.81
N ASN A 31 1.98 -22.59 8.35
CA ASN A 31 1.28 -23.57 9.18
C ASN A 31 0.89 -23.04 10.54
N ILE A 32 0.39 -21.84 10.54
CA ILE A 32 -0.03 -21.20 11.77
C ILE A 32 -1.22 -21.95 12.33
N ILE A 33 -1.21 -22.20 13.62
CA ILE A 33 -2.37 -22.78 14.27
C ILE A 33 -3.43 -21.71 14.35
N ILE A 34 -4.52 -21.92 13.66
CA ILE A 34 -5.59 -20.94 13.58
C ILE A 34 -6.73 -21.41 14.46
N PRO A 35 -7.17 -20.57 15.41
CA PRO A 35 -8.30 -20.92 16.24
C PRO A 35 -9.51 -21.16 15.38
N GLU A 36 -10.32 -22.15 15.74
CA GLU A 36 -11.41 -22.55 14.90
C GLU A 36 -12.46 -21.47 14.69
N HIS A 37 -12.44 -20.42 15.45
CA HIS A 37 -13.42 -19.35 15.26
C HIS A 37 -12.92 -18.22 14.39
N ILE A 38 -11.71 -18.30 13.88
CA ILE A 38 -11.19 -17.24 13.05
C ILE A 38 -11.75 -17.34 11.64
N ASP A 39 -12.23 -16.25 11.13
CA ASP A 39 -12.66 -16.14 9.75
C ASP A 39 -11.46 -15.66 8.94
N ILE A 40 -10.73 -16.60 8.35
CA ILE A 40 -9.51 -16.27 7.62
C ILE A 40 -9.78 -15.37 6.44
N THR A 41 -10.83 -15.64 5.69
CA THR A 41 -11.14 -14.80 4.53
C THR A 41 -11.51 -13.38 4.94
N GLY A 42 -12.24 -13.24 6.06
CA GLY A 42 -12.55 -11.90 6.57
C GLY A 42 -11.31 -11.17 7.05
N GLU A 43 -10.37 -11.89 7.69
CA GLU A 43 -9.14 -11.27 8.13
C GLU A 43 -8.27 -10.83 6.95
N VAL A 44 -8.17 -11.66 5.93
CA VAL A 44 -7.41 -11.30 4.73
C VAL A 44 -8.08 -10.11 4.03
N ASP A 45 -9.40 -10.09 3.99
CA ASP A 45 -10.12 -8.97 3.38
C ASP A 45 -9.79 -7.65 4.08
N LYS A 46 -9.72 -7.65 5.41
CA LYS A 46 -9.34 -6.45 6.14
C LYS A 46 -7.91 -6.01 5.81
N LEU A 47 -7.01 -6.97 5.66
CA LEU A 47 -5.63 -6.66 5.31
C LEU A 47 -5.54 -6.10 3.91
N LEU A 48 -6.31 -6.63 2.98
CA LEU A 48 -6.36 -6.09 1.62
C LEU A 48 -6.90 -4.67 1.61
N GLN A 49 -7.87 -4.37 2.45
CA GLN A 49 -8.38 -3.01 2.56
C GLN A 49 -7.31 -2.06 3.08
N ILE A 50 -6.53 -2.49 4.06
CA ILE A 50 -5.43 -1.68 4.58
C ILE A 50 -4.42 -1.37 3.46
N ILE A 51 -4.07 -2.38 2.66
CA ILE A 51 -3.15 -2.19 1.55
C ILE A 51 -3.74 -1.22 0.52
N ALA A 52 -5.00 -1.42 0.17
CA ALA A 52 -5.65 -0.58 -0.84
C ALA A 52 -5.70 0.87 -0.38
N GLU A 53 -6.02 1.11 0.87
CA GLU A 53 -6.06 2.48 1.41
C GLU A 53 -4.68 3.11 1.41
N ALA A 54 -3.66 2.36 1.82
CA ALA A 54 -2.30 2.89 1.87
C ALA A 54 -1.80 3.21 0.46
N GLU A 55 -2.05 2.32 -0.48
CA GLU A 55 -1.66 2.57 -1.87
C GLU A 55 -2.38 3.77 -2.46
N ASP A 56 -3.64 3.93 -2.13
CA ASP A 56 -4.41 5.06 -2.59
C ASP A 56 -3.84 6.36 -2.05
N LYS A 57 -3.46 6.39 -0.78
CA LYS A 57 -2.86 7.57 -0.19
C LYS A 57 -1.53 7.92 -0.86
N VAL A 58 -0.72 6.92 -1.17
CA VAL A 58 0.54 7.16 -1.87
C VAL A 58 0.25 7.74 -3.26
N ALA A 59 -0.74 7.19 -3.95
CA ALA A 59 -1.11 7.70 -5.27
C ALA A 59 -1.57 9.14 -5.20
N VAL A 60 -2.36 9.49 -4.20
CA VAL A 60 -2.83 10.86 -4.01
C VAL A 60 -1.65 11.78 -3.73
N MET A 61 -0.72 11.36 -2.89
CA MET A 61 0.46 12.16 -2.59
C MET A 61 1.27 12.43 -3.85
N ARG A 62 1.45 11.41 -4.67
CA ARG A 62 2.21 11.58 -5.91
C ARG A 62 1.49 12.44 -6.92
N LYS A 63 0.18 12.36 -6.96
CA LYS A 63 -0.61 13.13 -7.91
C LYS A 63 -0.57 14.64 -7.59
N TYR A 64 -0.62 14.99 -6.31
CA TYR A 64 -0.82 16.38 -5.94
C TYR A 64 0.39 17.06 -5.34
N TYR A 65 1.36 16.31 -4.86
CA TYR A 65 2.45 16.90 -4.06
C TYR A 65 3.85 16.62 -4.57
N VAL A 66 3.99 15.90 -5.68
CA VAL A 66 5.29 15.74 -6.27
C VAL A 66 5.60 16.96 -7.11
N LYS A 67 6.73 17.58 -6.86
CA LYS A 67 7.03 18.82 -7.50
C LYS A 67 7.46 18.73 -8.91
N ASN A 68 8.23 17.76 -9.24
CA ASN A 68 8.71 17.62 -10.56
C ASN A 68 7.81 16.89 -11.41
N LYS A 69 6.71 17.45 -11.71
CA LYS A 69 5.76 16.72 -12.41
C LYS A 69 6.05 16.51 -13.77
N ALA A 70 6.90 17.27 -14.30
CA ALA A 70 7.20 17.02 -15.67
C ALA A 70 7.64 15.65 -15.85
N ASP A 71 8.12 15.21 -14.90
CA ASP A 71 8.46 13.93 -14.99
C ASP A 71 7.44 13.05 -14.81
N THR A 72 6.78 13.46 -14.63
CA THR A 72 5.96 12.59 -14.41
C THR A 72 4.87 12.32 -15.02
N GLN A 73 5.13 12.87 -15.56
CA GLN A 73 4.27 12.62 -16.05
C GLN A 73 3.96 11.92 -16.54
N VAL A 74 4.64 12.26 -16.75
CA VAL A 74 4.44 11.61 -17.28
C VAL A 74 4.26 10.66 -17.26
N LEU A 75 4.36 10.91 -17.52
CA LEU A 75 4.12 10.03 -17.75
C LEU A 75 3.62 9.14 -17.44
N TRP A 76 3.47 9.40 -17.66
CA TRP A 76 2.76 8.54 -17.77
C TRP A 76 2.25 8.09 -17.58
N HIS A 77 2.27 8.40 -17.69
CA HIS A 77 1.59 7.79 -17.98
C HIS A 77 1.44 7.11 -17.77
N THR A 78 1.64 7.41 -17.93
CA THR A 78 1.25 6.61 -18.14
C THR A 78 1.08 5.84 -17.69
N SER A 79 1.15 6.02 -17.93
CA SER A 79 0.71 5.19 -17.93
C SER A 79 0.55 4.61 -17.33
N HIS A 80 0.54 4.83 -17.48
CA HIS A 80 0.02 4.15 -17.41
C HIS A 80 -0.18 3.62 -16.88
N THR A 81 -0.18 3.81 -16.88
CA THR A 81 -0.66 3.17 -16.73
C THR A 81 -0.81 2.60 -16.29
N VAL A 82 -0.75 2.73 -16.55
CA VAL A 82 -1.15 2.06 -16.38
C VAL A 82 -1.35 1.59 -16.08
N LEU A 83 -1.36 1.68 -16.25
CA LEU A 83 -1.75 1.09 -16.31
C LEU A 83 -1.86 0.79 -16.32
#